data_b98b3d7a4f73edea01b09159f1a17f70
#
_entry.id   b98b3d7a4f73edea01b09159f1a17f70
#
_cell.length_a   1.000
_cell.length_b   1.000
_cell.length_c   1.000
_cell.angle_alpha   90.00
_cell.angle_beta   90.00
_cell.angle_gamma   90.00
#
_symmetry.space_group_name_H-M   'P 1'
#
loop_
_entity.id
_entity.type
_entity.pdbx_description
1 polymer ?
#
loop_
_entity_poly.entity_id
_entity_poly.type
_entity_poly.pdbx_seq_one_letter_code
_entity_poly.pdbx_strand_id
1 'polypeptide(L)'
;MKLSKFIYLFLLVAVLVACDSGQSAQAGNSEAPRVRKTRVKKSVAKSTKVDEIIVDSTAQNSLPQGFVYVKNVIPDVIEELRYNTTNNFMGERADGYQANRAILTVEAANSLKSAADELRDKGYVIKIYDAYRPQSAVSHFVRWSLSADERNKADYYPTLSKRSLFGKYISRKSGHSRGSTIDMTICYKDSGKEVDMGGHFDFFGQASHTVFVGKYPLGEVTGEHRSMRLMLKDVMTRHGFKPIRNEWWHFTLRNEPHRNSYYNFPVK
;
A
#
# COMPACT_ATOMS: atom_id res chain seq x y z
N MET A 1 -29.03 -47.98 7.21
CA MET A 1 -28.37 -49.07 6.45
C MET A 1 -28.12 -48.63 5.04
N LYS A 2 -26.88 -48.56 4.65
CA LYS A 2 -26.11 -48.59 3.41
C LYS A 2 -25.07 -47.44 3.36
N LEU A 3 -23.85 -47.83 3.73
CA LEU A 3 -22.61 -47.14 3.42
C LEU A 3 -22.35 -47.20 1.90
N SER A 4 -21.91 -46.12 1.32
CA SER A 4 -21.23 -46.12 0.00
C SER A 4 -19.84 -45.51 0.15
N LYS A 5 -18.82 -46.35 -0.03
CA LYS A 5 -17.41 -46.05 -0.04
C LYS A 5 -17.05 -45.52 -1.44
N PHE A 6 -16.46 -44.34 -1.55
CA PHE A 6 -15.74 -43.90 -2.75
C PHE A 6 -14.23 -44.03 -2.53
N ILE A 7 -13.65 -44.87 -3.37
CA ILE A 7 -12.22 -45.21 -3.45
C ILE A 7 -11.54 -44.14 -4.32
N TYR A 8 -10.54 -43.49 -3.78
CA TYR A 8 -9.63 -42.62 -4.57
C TYR A 8 -8.47 -43.46 -5.12
N LEU A 9 -8.37 -43.48 -6.45
CA LEU A 9 -7.30 -44.13 -7.22
C LEU A 9 -6.16 -43.11 -7.41
N PHE A 10 -4.99 -43.41 -6.81
CA PHE A 10 -3.73 -42.67 -7.06
C PHE A 10 -3.07 -43.19 -8.33
N LEU A 11 -2.88 -42.33 -9.32
CA LEU A 11 -2.04 -42.60 -10.50
C LEU A 11 -0.64 -42.00 -10.23
N LEU A 12 0.33 -42.91 -10.05
CA LEU A 12 1.76 -42.60 -9.98
C LEU A 12 2.30 -42.59 -11.43
N VAL A 13 2.82 -41.45 -11.87
CA VAL A 13 3.61 -41.37 -13.13
C VAL A 13 5.09 -41.31 -12.75
N ALA A 14 5.80 -42.38 -13.07
CA ALA A 14 7.27 -42.45 -12.95
C ALA A 14 7.90 -41.89 -14.24
N VAL A 15 8.79 -40.92 -14.15
CA VAL A 15 9.63 -40.45 -15.24
C VAL A 15 11.01 -41.05 -15.07
N LEU A 16 11.40 -41.88 -16.04
CA LEU A 16 12.71 -42.48 -16.18
C LEU A 16 13.72 -41.45 -16.72
N VAL A 17 14.83 -41.31 -15.99
CA VAL A 17 16.04 -40.57 -16.40
C VAL A 17 16.94 -41.56 -17.13
N ALA A 18 17.28 -41.30 -18.40
CA ALA A 18 18.35 -42.00 -19.13
C ALA A 18 19.61 -41.15 -19.08
N CYS A 19 20.67 -41.70 -18.49
CA CYS A 19 22.03 -41.25 -18.63
C CYS A 19 22.63 -41.80 -19.93
N ASP A 20 23.31 -40.99 -20.70
CA ASP A 20 24.30 -41.49 -21.66
C ASP A 20 25.64 -40.79 -21.48
N SER A 21 26.67 -41.61 -21.42
CA SER A 21 28.08 -41.31 -21.17
C SER A 21 28.88 -41.63 -22.44
N GLY A 22 29.83 -40.77 -22.82
CA GLY A 22 30.85 -41.21 -23.78
C GLY A 22 31.70 -40.12 -24.37
N GLN A 23 32.89 -39.99 -23.84
CA GLN A 23 34.30 -40.04 -24.39
C GLN A 23 34.75 -38.92 -25.36
N SER A 24 35.67 -38.13 -24.90
CA SER A 24 37.14 -38.03 -25.02
C SER A 24 37.78 -37.90 -26.43
N ALA A 25 38.77 -36.95 -26.43
CA ALA A 25 40.01 -36.78 -27.20
C ALA A 25 39.93 -35.84 -28.40
N GLN A 26 40.82 -34.93 -28.70
CA GLN A 26 42.28 -34.82 -28.60
C GLN A 26 42.68 -33.38 -29.03
N ALA A 27 43.90 -33.03 -28.67
CA ALA A 27 44.61 -31.77 -28.90
C ALA A 27 44.98 -31.53 -30.38
N GLY A 28 45.08 -30.26 -30.75
CA GLY A 28 45.69 -29.80 -31.99
C GLY A 28 46.12 -28.33 -31.86
N ASN A 29 47.44 -28.15 -31.81
CA ASN A 29 48.15 -26.86 -31.88
C ASN A 29 47.90 -26.17 -33.20
N SER A 30 47.78 -24.82 -33.23
CA SER A 30 48.68 -23.98 -34.06
C SER A 30 48.23 -22.52 -34.11
N GLU A 31 49.17 -21.68 -33.93
CA GLU A 31 49.39 -20.33 -34.49
C GLU A 31 48.35 -19.22 -34.38
N ALA A 32 48.81 -18.17 -33.71
CA ALA A 32 48.28 -16.81 -33.79
C ALA A 32 48.61 -16.12 -35.10
N PRO A 33 47.75 -15.25 -35.60
CA PRO A 33 48.14 -14.08 -36.39
C PRO A 33 47.59 -12.76 -35.85
N ARG A 34 48.51 -11.88 -35.65
CA ARG A 34 48.55 -10.42 -35.84
C ARG A 34 47.24 -9.60 -35.73
N VAL A 35 47.29 -8.73 -34.76
CA VAL A 35 46.53 -7.54 -34.52
C VAL A 35 46.33 -6.69 -35.78
N ARG A 36 45.07 -6.46 -36.18
CA ARG A 36 44.68 -5.39 -37.09
C ARG A 36 43.81 -4.39 -36.30
N LYS A 37 44.37 -3.19 -36.02
CA LYS A 37 43.63 -2.09 -35.42
C LYS A 37 42.51 -1.64 -36.34
N THR A 38 41.29 -1.92 -36.01
CA THR A 38 40.11 -1.30 -36.63
C THR A 38 39.54 -0.25 -35.73
N ARG A 39 39.46 0.94 -36.24
CA ARG A 39 38.99 2.19 -35.66
C ARG A 39 37.48 2.04 -35.36
N VAL A 40 37.13 1.89 -34.06
CA VAL A 40 35.72 1.87 -33.62
C VAL A 40 35.17 3.28 -33.73
N LYS A 41 34.21 3.47 -34.63
CA LYS A 41 33.37 4.69 -34.68
C LYS A 41 32.51 4.71 -33.43
N LYS A 42 32.67 5.77 -32.62
CA LYS A 42 31.81 6.11 -31.51
C LYS A 42 30.39 6.40 -32.04
N SER A 43 29.45 5.44 -31.86
CA SER A 43 28.04 5.74 -32.03
C SER A 43 27.56 6.52 -30.82
N VAL A 44 27.12 7.75 -31.08
CA VAL A 44 26.46 8.61 -30.10
C VAL A 44 25.14 7.96 -29.72
N ALA A 45 25.05 7.46 -28.48
CA ALA A 45 23.81 7.02 -27.91
C ALA A 45 22.88 8.22 -27.74
N LYS A 46 21.71 8.12 -28.35
CA LYS A 46 20.61 9.08 -28.30
C LYS A 46 20.11 9.13 -26.85
N SER A 47 20.40 10.22 -26.14
CA SER A 47 19.86 10.53 -24.82
C SER A 47 18.34 10.56 -24.92
N THR A 48 17.67 9.60 -24.33
CA THR A 48 16.25 9.70 -24.00
C THR A 48 16.09 10.81 -22.97
N LYS A 49 15.46 11.91 -23.36
CA LYS A 49 14.98 12.93 -22.43
C LYS A 49 14.07 12.23 -21.42
N VAL A 50 14.53 12.16 -20.19
CA VAL A 50 13.64 11.95 -19.03
C VAL A 50 12.89 13.28 -18.92
N ASP A 51 11.57 13.25 -19.12
CA ASP A 51 10.73 14.40 -18.87
C ASP A 51 10.89 14.79 -17.39
N GLU A 52 11.58 15.89 -17.17
CA GLU A 52 11.77 16.50 -15.87
C GLU A 52 10.38 17.00 -15.42
N ILE A 53 9.76 16.29 -14.47
CA ILE A 53 8.52 16.73 -13.83
C ILE A 53 8.85 18.04 -13.15
N ILE A 54 8.28 19.14 -13.64
CA ILE A 54 8.36 20.46 -12.98
C ILE A 54 7.58 20.35 -11.67
N VAL A 55 8.28 19.98 -10.60
CA VAL A 55 7.74 19.99 -9.25
C VAL A 55 7.64 21.46 -8.82
N ASP A 56 6.47 21.89 -8.34
CA ASP A 56 6.33 23.20 -7.71
C ASP A 56 7.34 23.33 -6.57
N SER A 57 8.45 24.00 -6.85
CA SER A 57 9.60 24.06 -5.95
C SER A 57 9.32 24.86 -4.67
N THR A 58 8.29 25.71 -4.65
CA THR A 58 7.96 26.56 -3.50
C THR A 58 7.25 25.78 -2.40
N ALA A 59 6.35 24.86 -2.76
CA ALA A 59 5.67 23.99 -1.78
C ALA A 59 6.60 22.88 -1.25
N GLN A 60 7.46 22.33 -2.10
CA GLN A 60 8.42 21.28 -1.73
C GLN A 60 9.40 21.73 -0.65
N ASN A 61 9.81 23.01 -0.67
CA ASN A 61 10.76 23.59 0.30
C ASN A 61 10.19 23.69 1.74
N SER A 62 8.91 23.37 1.96
CA SER A 62 8.28 23.40 3.28
C SER A 62 8.28 22.05 4.01
N LEU A 63 8.61 20.95 3.32
CA LEU A 63 8.67 19.61 3.93
C LEU A 63 10.07 19.28 4.46
N PRO A 64 10.19 18.47 5.50
CA PRO A 64 11.47 17.89 5.91
C PRO A 64 12.12 17.11 4.76
N GLN A 65 13.45 17.09 4.74
CA GLN A 65 14.21 16.32 3.76
C GLN A 65 13.77 14.84 3.77
N GLY A 66 13.60 14.25 2.59
CA GLY A 66 13.15 12.87 2.42
C GLY A 66 11.64 12.70 2.36
N PHE A 67 10.85 13.78 2.44
CA PHE A 67 9.40 13.75 2.29
C PHE A 67 8.94 14.47 1.02
N VAL A 68 7.83 14.00 0.44
CA VAL A 68 7.21 14.60 -0.76
C VAL A 68 5.69 14.60 -0.62
N TYR A 69 5.04 15.54 -1.29
CA TYR A 69 3.60 15.46 -1.53
C TYR A 69 3.31 14.38 -2.55
N VAL A 70 2.37 13.49 -2.24
CA VAL A 70 2.06 12.34 -3.11
C VAL A 70 1.57 12.80 -4.48
N LYS A 71 0.79 13.87 -4.54
CA LYS A 71 0.26 14.42 -5.80
C LYS A 71 1.34 14.93 -6.76
N ASN A 72 2.52 15.29 -6.25
CA ASN A 72 3.66 15.66 -7.09
C ASN A 72 4.30 14.46 -7.80
N VAL A 73 4.10 13.24 -7.26
CA VAL A 73 4.63 11.97 -7.80
C VAL A 73 3.56 11.20 -8.58
N ILE A 74 2.30 11.31 -8.14
CA ILE A 74 1.11 10.63 -8.71
C ILE A 74 0.03 11.71 -8.92
N PRO A 75 0.03 12.42 -10.06
CA PRO A 75 -0.84 13.59 -10.27
C PRO A 75 -2.34 13.29 -10.27
N ASP A 76 -2.74 12.07 -10.65
CA ASP A 76 -4.12 11.60 -10.72
C ASP A 76 -4.65 10.98 -9.40
N VAL A 77 -3.84 10.97 -8.33
CA VAL A 77 -4.28 10.50 -7.02
C VAL A 77 -5.43 11.37 -6.48
N ILE A 78 -6.42 10.74 -5.89
CA ILE A 78 -7.51 11.42 -5.18
C ILE A 78 -7.13 11.52 -3.70
N GLU A 79 -7.03 12.73 -3.19
CA GLU A 79 -6.74 13.00 -1.79
C GLU A 79 -8.04 13.34 -1.04
N GLU A 80 -8.41 12.52 -0.06
CA GLU A 80 -9.53 12.75 0.85
C GLU A 80 -9.09 12.43 2.27
N LEU A 81 -8.15 13.28 2.79
CA LEU A 81 -7.56 13.07 4.11
C LEU A 81 -8.64 13.20 5.20
N ARG A 82 -9.11 12.06 5.69
CA ARG A 82 -10.22 11.97 6.64
C ARG A 82 -9.96 12.74 7.93
N TYR A 83 -8.73 12.74 8.39
CA TYR A 83 -8.35 13.45 9.62
C TYR A 83 -8.19 14.96 9.48
N ASN A 84 -8.21 15.47 8.23
CA ASN A 84 -8.31 16.91 7.98
C ASN A 84 -9.76 17.46 8.07
N THR A 85 -10.75 16.60 8.25
CA THR A 85 -12.17 16.93 8.29
C THR A 85 -12.84 16.34 9.52
N THR A 86 -14.15 16.51 9.64
CA THR A 86 -14.98 15.85 10.67
C THR A 86 -15.44 14.46 10.26
N ASN A 87 -15.18 14.02 9.00
CA ASN A 87 -15.58 12.71 8.48
C ASN A 87 -14.59 11.61 8.89
N ASN A 88 -14.48 11.36 10.19
CA ASN A 88 -13.63 10.35 10.81
C ASN A 88 -14.24 9.86 12.13
N PHE A 89 -13.64 8.87 12.76
CA PHE A 89 -14.17 8.26 13.97
C PHE A 89 -14.28 9.22 15.19
N MET A 90 -13.53 10.31 15.19
CA MET A 90 -13.61 11.32 16.27
C MET A 90 -14.76 12.32 16.05
N GLY A 91 -15.16 12.56 14.79
CA GLY A 91 -16.13 13.60 14.42
C GLY A 91 -15.55 15.01 14.47
N GLU A 92 -14.22 15.14 14.49
CA GLU A 92 -13.51 16.42 14.51
C GLU A 92 -12.16 16.30 13.78
N ARG A 93 -11.60 17.45 13.37
CA ARG A 93 -10.29 17.49 12.70
C ARG A 93 -9.20 17.14 13.70
N ALA A 94 -8.30 16.25 13.30
CA ALA A 94 -7.17 15.85 14.10
C ALA A 94 -6.09 16.95 14.21
N ASP A 95 -5.41 17.02 15.36
CA ASP A 95 -4.31 17.94 15.57
C ASP A 95 -3.21 17.74 14.53
N GLY A 96 -2.70 18.85 13.99
CA GLY A 96 -1.61 18.84 13.01
C GLY A 96 -2.05 18.67 11.56
N TYR A 97 -3.33 18.40 11.26
CA TYR A 97 -3.87 18.46 9.91
C TYR A 97 -4.37 19.86 9.60
N GLN A 98 -3.80 20.51 8.57
CA GLN A 98 -4.12 21.87 8.16
C GLN A 98 -4.53 21.93 6.69
N ALA A 99 -4.22 20.90 5.88
CA ALA A 99 -4.57 20.80 4.48
C ALA A 99 -4.95 19.37 4.08
N ASN A 100 -5.71 19.25 2.98
CA ASN A 100 -6.05 17.97 2.36
C ASN A 100 -4.92 17.54 1.41
N ARG A 101 -3.76 17.21 1.94
CA ARG A 101 -2.56 16.84 1.18
C ARG A 101 -1.89 15.61 1.77
N ALA A 102 -1.72 14.57 0.97
CA ALA A 102 -1.00 13.37 1.36
C ALA A 102 0.51 13.58 1.25
N ILE A 103 1.24 13.21 2.29
CA ILE A 103 2.69 13.28 2.37
C ILE A 103 3.23 11.89 2.64
N LEU A 104 4.28 11.47 1.92
CA LEU A 104 5.01 10.23 2.16
C LEU A 104 6.52 10.50 2.10
N THR A 105 7.31 9.53 2.57
CA THR A 105 8.73 9.49 2.23
C THR A 105 8.90 9.28 0.72
N VAL A 106 10.00 9.77 0.16
CA VAL A 106 10.33 9.63 -1.28
C VAL A 106 10.26 8.17 -1.71
N GLU A 107 10.80 7.25 -0.90
CA GLU A 107 10.81 5.81 -1.17
C GLU A 107 9.39 5.23 -1.20
N ALA A 108 8.54 5.62 -0.24
CA ALA A 108 7.16 5.15 -0.20
C ALA A 108 6.34 5.73 -1.37
N ALA A 109 6.53 7.00 -1.72
CA ALA A 109 5.86 7.63 -2.85
C ALA A 109 6.25 6.99 -4.19
N ASN A 110 7.53 6.65 -4.41
CA ASN A 110 8.00 5.97 -5.61
C ASN A 110 7.45 4.53 -5.72
N SER A 111 7.43 3.79 -4.62
CA SER A 111 6.80 2.45 -4.57
C SER A 111 5.29 2.54 -4.83
N LEU A 112 4.62 3.56 -4.27
CA LEU A 112 3.19 3.80 -4.49
C LEU A 112 2.91 4.18 -5.95
N LYS A 113 3.80 4.94 -6.59
CA LYS A 113 3.70 5.27 -8.02
C LYS A 113 3.66 3.99 -8.87
N SER A 114 4.56 3.05 -8.60
CA SER A 114 4.58 1.77 -9.33
C SER A 114 3.28 0.97 -9.10
N ALA A 115 2.71 0.99 -7.89
CA ALA A 115 1.41 0.39 -7.62
C ALA A 115 0.27 1.13 -8.34
N ALA A 116 0.33 2.46 -8.40
CA ALA A 116 -0.64 3.30 -9.12
C ALA A 116 -0.62 3.00 -10.62
N ASP A 117 0.56 2.83 -11.22
CA ASP A 117 0.70 2.49 -12.63
C ASP A 117 0.02 1.13 -12.93
N GLU A 118 0.27 0.09 -12.11
CA GLU A 118 -0.41 -1.21 -12.25
C GLU A 118 -1.92 -1.12 -12.04
N LEU A 119 -2.38 -0.35 -11.05
CA LEU A 119 -3.82 -0.15 -10.80
C LEU A 119 -4.49 0.58 -11.97
N ARG A 120 -3.81 1.55 -12.59
CA ARG A 120 -4.31 2.32 -13.73
C ARG A 120 -4.50 1.44 -14.96
N ASP A 121 -3.60 0.46 -15.19
CA ASP A 121 -3.74 -0.54 -16.26
C ASP A 121 -4.93 -1.47 -16.02
N LYS A 122 -5.37 -1.62 -14.77
CA LYS A 122 -6.57 -2.36 -14.38
C LYS A 122 -7.86 -1.51 -14.36
N GLY A 123 -7.76 -0.23 -14.73
CA GLY A 123 -8.90 0.70 -14.77
C GLY A 123 -9.20 1.40 -13.44
N TYR A 124 -8.23 1.48 -12.53
CA TYR A 124 -8.40 2.13 -11.23
C TYR A 124 -7.45 3.31 -11.01
N VAL A 125 -7.85 4.24 -10.15
CA VAL A 125 -6.99 5.29 -9.58
C VAL A 125 -6.99 5.17 -8.06
N ILE A 126 -5.90 5.59 -7.42
CA ILE A 126 -5.75 5.55 -5.96
C ILE A 126 -6.54 6.70 -5.33
N LYS A 127 -7.24 6.40 -4.23
CA LYS A 127 -7.82 7.38 -3.31
C LYS A 127 -7.20 7.20 -1.93
N ILE A 128 -6.64 8.27 -1.36
CA ILE A 128 -5.92 8.27 -0.08
C ILE A 128 -6.81 8.83 1.02
N TYR A 129 -6.97 8.07 2.09
CA TYR A 129 -7.67 8.48 3.32
C TYR A 129 -6.71 9.06 4.36
N ASP A 130 -5.48 8.52 4.44
CA ASP A 130 -4.40 9.03 5.30
C ASP A 130 -3.03 8.56 4.78
N ALA A 131 -1.98 9.35 5.09
CA ALA A 131 -0.62 9.02 4.74
C ALA A 131 0.33 9.33 5.91
N TYR A 132 1.28 10.25 5.79
CA TYR A 132 1.98 10.74 6.98
C TYR A 132 0.98 11.36 7.95
N ARG A 133 1.03 10.93 9.22
CA ARG A 133 0.20 11.40 10.33
C ARG A 133 1.10 12.03 11.39
N PRO A 134 0.95 13.32 11.71
CA PRO A 134 1.73 13.94 12.78
C PRO A 134 1.56 13.23 14.12
N GLN A 135 2.61 13.17 14.92
CA GLN A 135 2.51 12.58 16.27
C GLN A 135 1.48 13.33 17.17
N SER A 136 1.23 14.62 16.92
CA SER A 136 0.16 15.39 17.56
C SER A 136 -1.22 14.78 17.29
N ALA A 137 -1.52 14.34 16.06
CA ALA A 137 -2.76 13.65 15.73
C ALA A 137 -2.87 12.31 16.48
N VAL A 138 -1.80 11.53 16.53
CA VAL A 138 -1.76 10.28 17.31
C VAL A 138 -2.06 10.54 18.79
N SER A 139 -1.47 11.59 19.36
CA SER A 139 -1.74 12.01 20.73
C SER A 139 -3.19 12.47 20.92
N HIS A 140 -3.79 13.11 19.90
CA HIS A 140 -5.20 13.49 19.89
C HIS A 140 -6.10 12.24 19.91
N PHE A 141 -5.83 11.23 19.09
CA PHE A 141 -6.56 9.95 19.10
C PHE A 141 -6.56 9.28 20.49
N VAL A 142 -5.41 9.32 21.18
CA VAL A 142 -5.30 8.79 22.56
C VAL A 142 -6.19 9.60 23.52
N ARG A 143 -6.13 10.94 23.49
CA ARG A 143 -6.98 11.79 24.35
C ARG A 143 -8.46 11.55 24.06
N TRP A 144 -8.84 11.49 22.78
CA TRP A 144 -10.20 11.20 22.36
C TRP A 144 -10.67 9.83 22.85
N SER A 145 -9.86 8.78 22.77
CA SER A 145 -10.22 7.42 23.20
C SER A 145 -10.50 7.33 24.72
N LEU A 146 -9.98 8.27 25.50
CA LEU A 146 -10.17 8.36 26.94
C LEU A 146 -11.29 9.34 27.34
N SER A 147 -11.86 10.10 26.39
CA SER A 147 -12.96 11.03 26.63
C SER A 147 -14.31 10.33 26.68
N ALA A 148 -15.35 11.03 27.15
CA ALA A 148 -16.71 10.52 27.22
C ALA A 148 -17.50 10.68 25.90
N ASP A 149 -16.94 11.33 24.88
CA ASP A 149 -17.62 11.58 23.61
C ASP A 149 -17.78 10.29 22.80
N GLU A 150 -18.99 9.85 22.58
CA GLU A 150 -19.34 8.63 21.79
C GLU A 150 -20.21 8.94 20.55
N ARG A 151 -20.20 10.21 20.05
CA ARG A 151 -21.08 10.67 18.95
C ARG A 151 -21.04 9.78 17.72
N ASN A 152 -19.87 9.22 17.35
CA ASN A 152 -19.66 8.39 16.16
C ASN A 152 -19.60 6.90 16.48
N LYS A 153 -20.02 6.46 17.66
CA LYS A 153 -19.97 5.06 18.08
C LYS A 153 -20.78 4.15 17.14
N ALA A 154 -21.97 4.59 16.76
CA ALA A 154 -22.86 3.78 15.91
C ALA A 154 -22.21 3.43 14.56
N ASP A 155 -21.44 4.35 14.00
CA ASP A 155 -20.85 4.20 12.67
C ASP A 155 -19.48 3.51 12.70
N TYR A 156 -18.65 3.76 13.72
CA TYR A 156 -17.26 3.32 13.71
C TYR A 156 -16.94 2.16 14.66
N TYR A 157 -17.63 2.04 15.82
CA TYR A 157 -17.34 1.00 16.82
C TYR A 157 -18.58 0.51 17.59
N PRO A 158 -19.68 0.15 16.90
CA PRO A 158 -20.97 -0.13 17.54
C PRO A 158 -20.94 -1.24 18.57
N THR A 159 -20.05 -2.21 18.41
CA THR A 159 -19.94 -3.39 19.28
C THR A 159 -18.81 -3.29 20.32
N LEU A 160 -18.06 -2.19 20.33
CA LEU A 160 -16.90 -2.02 21.22
C LEU A 160 -17.14 -0.88 22.20
N SER A 161 -16.51 -0.96 23.37
CA SER A 161 -16.39 0.20 24.23
C SER A 161 -15.26 1.10 23.70
N LYS A 162 -15.45 2.41 23.71
CA LYS A 162 -14.45 3.37 23.27
C LYS A 162 -13.09 3.16 23.96
N ARG A 163 -13.11 2.91 25.27
CA ARG A 163 -11.90 2.65 26.06
C ARG A 163 -11.12 1.42 25.58
N SER A 164 -11.82 0.41 25.02
CA SER A 164 -11.16 -0.80 24.48
C SER A 164 -10.46 -0.57 23.15
N LEU A 165 -10.68 0.58 22.50
CA LEU A 165 -9.97 0.96 21.27
C LEU A 165 -8.51 1.27 21.56
N PHE A 166 -8.20 1.85 22.74
CA PHE A 166 -6.82 2.10 23.14
C PHE A 166 -6.07 0.79 23.42
N GLY A 167 -4.92 0.65 22.83
CA GLY A 167 -4.08 -0.56 22.87
C GLY A 167 -4.45 -1.60 21.82
N LYS A 168 -5.69 -1.60 21.30
CA LYS A 168 -6.14 -2.53 20.26
C LYS A 168 -6.07 -1.93 18.84
N TYR A 169 -6.55 -0.71 18.68
CA TYR A 169 -6.58 0.03 17.41
C TYR A 169 -5.84 1.36 17.51
N ILE A 170 -5.90 2.02 18.67
CA ILE A 170 -5.25 3.30 18.94
C ILE A 170 -4.03 3.05 19.82
N SER A 171 -2.87 3.56 19.40
CA SER A 171 -1.60 3.42 20.10
C SER A 171 -0.94 4.79 20.32
N ARG A 172 0.00 4.88 21.28
CA ARG A 172 0.80 6.10 21.52
C ARG A 172 1.79 6.42 20.40
N LYS A 173 2.08 5.44 19.53
CA LYS A 173 2.96 5.57 18.36
C LYS A 173 2.28 4.92 17.16
N SER A 174 2.43 5.52 15.99
CA SER A 174 1.83 5.03 14.75
C SER A 174 2.88 4.88 13.65
N GLY A 175 2.73 3.83 12.82
CA GLY A 175 3.50 3.68 11.59
C GLY A 175 3.41 4.90 10.66
N HIS A 176 2.25 5.53 10.61
CA HIS A 176 2.01 6.74 9.81
C HIS A 176 2.94 7.90 10.17
N SER A 177 3.28 8.07 11.46
CA SER A 177 4.19 9.14 11.89
C SER A 177 5.64 8.94 11.41
N ARG A 178 5.98 7.78 10.81
CA ARG A 178 7.27 7.52 10.17
C ARG A 178 7.29 7.91 8.69
N GLY A 179 6.13 8.22 8.09
CA GLY A 179 5.98 8.72 6.73
C GLY A 179 5.98 7.66 5.63
N SER A 180 5.98 6.36 5.96
CA SER A 180 5.99 5.28 4.97
C SER A 180 4.78 4.35 5.07
N THR A 181 3.72 4.81 5.73
CA THR A 181 2.45 4.11 5.89
C THR A 181 1.33 4.90 5.22
N ILE A 182 0.41 4.21 4.58
CA ILE A 182 -0.72 4.79 3.85
C ILE A 182 -1.99 4.00 4.12
N ASP A 183 -3.10 4.71 4.32
CA ASP A 183 -4.46 4.20 4.31
C ASP A 183 -5.15 4.64 3.01
N MET A 184 -5.62 3.68 2.21
CA MET A 184 -6.09 3.96 0.87
C MET A 184 -7.15 2.99 0.38
N THR A 185 -7.87 3.43 -0.65
CA THR A 185 -8.74 2.61 -1.49
C THR A 185 -8.47 2.91 -2.96
N ILE A 186 -9.33 2.40 -3.84
CA ILE A 186 -9.30 2.65 -5.27
C ILE A 186 -10.65 3.15 -5.76
N CYS A 187 -10.63 3.97 -6.81
CA CYS A 187 -11.80 4.42 -7.54
C CYS A 187 -11.73 3.92 -8.98
N TYR A 188 -12.87 3.70 -9.62
CA TYR A 188 -12.94 3.46 -11.06
C TYR A 188 -12.41 4.68 -11.82
N LYS A 189 -11.47 4.46 -12.74
CA LYS A 189 -10.78 5.54 -13.47
C LYS A 189 -11.71 6.38 -14.34
N ASP A 190 -12.71 5.76 -14.92
CA ASP A 190 -13.67 6.38 -15.84
C ASP A 190 -14.73 7.23 -15.14
N SER A 191 -15.20 6.79 -13.97
CA SER A 191 -16.29 7.42 -13.23
C SER A 191 -15.85 8.20 -11.99
N GLY A 192 -14.64 7.93 -11.49
CA GLY A 192 -14.17 8.44 -10.20
C GLY A 192 -14.91 7.86 -8.99
N LYS A 193 -15.86 6.94 -9.22
CA LYS A 193 -16.62 6.31 -8.13
C LYS A 193 -15.71 5.38 -7.34
N GLU A 194 -15.80 5.48 -6.02
CA GLU A 194 -15.07 4.58 -5.11
C GLU A 194 -15.54 3.14 -5.29
N VAL A 195 -14.59 2.21 -5.31
CA VAL A 195 -14.87 0.77 -5.34
C VAL A 195 -15.41 0.35 -3.97
N ASP A 196 -16.55 -0.31 -3.98
CA ASP A 196 -17.13 -0.83 -2.75
C ASP A 196 -16.26 -1.97 -2.17
N MET A 197 -15.72 -1.72 -0.99
CA MET A 197 -14.92 -2.68 -0.22
C MET A 197 -15.75 -3.41 0.85
N GLY A 198 -17.09 -3.18 0.93
CA GLY A 198 -18.01 -3.83 1.85
C GLY A 198 -17.93 -3.34 3.29
N GLY A 199 -17.21 -2.26 3.55
CA GLY A 199 -17.09 -1.60 4.86
C GLY A 199 -16.25 -0.35 4.75
N HIS A 200 -16.66 0.70 5.44
CA HIS A 200 -15.98 1.99 5.34
C HIS A 200 -14.65 2.02 6.09
N PHE A 201 -13.83 2.98 5.73
CA PHE A 201 -12.57 3.30 6.40
C PHE A 201 -12.76 3.54 7.91
N ASP A 202 -11.84 3.07 8.72
CA ASP A 202 -11.83 3.22 10.19
C ASP A 202 -12.95 2.50 10.95
N PHE A 203 -13.69 1.58 10.34
CA PHE A 203 -14.58 0.74 11.11
C PHE A 203 -13.80 -0.21 12.04
N PHE A 204 -13.96 -0.05 13.35
CA PHE A 204 -13.27 -0.87 14.36
C PHE A 204 -14.01 -2.19 14.60
N GLY A 205 -13.64 -3.22 13.84
CA GLY A 205 -14.27 -4.54 13.95
C GLY A 205 -13.79 -5.54 12.91
N GLN A 206 -14.33 -6.75 12.96
CA GLN A 206 -13.94 -7.83 12.04
C GLN A 206 -14.26 -7.52 10.58
N ALA A 207 -15.28 -6.68 10.31
CA ALA A 207 -15.63 -6.28 8.96
C ALA A 207 -14.50 -5.53 8.23
N SER A 208 -13.53 -4.97 8.94
CA SER A 208 -12.33 -4.34 8.38
C SER A 208 -11.20 -5.32 8.05
N HIS A 209 -11.28 -6.58 8.49
CA HIS A 209 -10.26 -7.55 8.15
C HIS A 209 -10.28 -7.87 6.65
N THR A 210 -9.11 -7.91 6.02
CA THR A 210 -8.97 -8.11 4.57
C THR A 210 -9.71 -9.35 4.05
N VAL A 211 -9.73 -10.44 4.82
CA VAL A 211 -10.33 -11.72 4.40
C VAL A 211 -11.74 -11.96 4.93
N PHE A 212 -12.30 -11.03 5.69
CA PHE A 212 -13.62 -11.19 6.28
C PHE A 212 -14.72 -11.28 5.20
N VAL A 213 -15.69 -12.14 5.44
CA VAL A 213 -16.97 -12.23 4.71
C VAL A 213 -18.07 -12.49 5.74
N GLY A 214 -19.17 -11.79 5.64
CA GLY A 214 -20.31 -11.99 6.53
C GLY A 214 -20.99 -10.68 6.95
N LYS A 215 -22.04 -10.82 7.73
CA LYS A 215 -22.82 -9.68 8.26
C LYS A 215 -22.07 -9.00 9.41
N TYR A 216 -22.28 -7.70 9.50
CA TYR A 216 -21.81 -6.86 10.61
C TYR A 216 -22.85 -5.76 10.89
N PRO A 217 -22.78 -4.96 11.97
CA PRO A 217 -23.83 -4.03 12.37
C PRO A 217 -24.26 -3.00 11.29
N LEU A 218 -23.38 -2.67 10.34
CA LEU A 218 -23.68 -1.65 9.31
C LEU A 218 -23.93 -2.26 7.92
N GLY A 219 -23.95 -3.61 7.79
CA GLY A 219 -24.17 -4.24 6.50
C GLY A 219 -23.57 -5.63 6.36
N GLU A 220 -23.06 -5.91 5.18
CA GLU A 220 -22.45 -7.20 4.86
C GLU A 220 -21.21 -7.04 3.98
N VAL A 221 -20.17 -7.78 4.30
CA VAL A 221 -19.01 -7.95 3.42
C VAL A 221 -19.18 -9.23 2.63
N THR A 222 -19.33 -9.11 1.32
CA THR A 222 -19.53 -10.25 0.40
C THR A 222 -18.21 -10.86 -0.07
N GLY A 223 -18.30 -11.95 -0.82
CA GLY A 223 -17.14 -12.54 -1.51
C GLY A 223 -16.52 -11.62 -2.55
N GLU A 224 -17.32 -10.77 -3.21
CA GLU A 224 -16.86 -9.77 -4.18
C GLU A 224 -16.03 -8.67 -3.50
N HIS A 225 -16.52 -8.11 -2.41
CA HIS A 225 -15.80 -7.13 -1.60
C HIS A 225 -14.44 -7.69 -1.15
N ARG A 226 -14.42 -8.93 -0.64
CA ARG A 226 -13.17 -9.62 -0.27
C ARG A 226 -12.22 -9.77 -1.46
N SER A 227 -12.73 -10.08 -2.65
CA SER A 227 -11.91 -10.23 -3.85
C SER A 227 -11.25 -8.91 -4.23
N MET A 228 -11.95 -7.78 -4.13
CA MET A 228 -11.39 -6.44 -4.36
C MET A 228 -10.33 -6.07 -3.33
N ARG A 229 -10.57 -6.35 -2.04
CA ARG A 229 -9.56 -6.16 -0.96
C ARG A 229 -8.30 -7.00 -1.20
N LEU A 230 -8.45 -8.24 -1.64
CA LEU A 230 -7.32 -9.13 -1.96
C LEU A 230 -6.57 -8.65 -3.19
N MET A 231 -7.25 -8.21 -4.24
CA MET A 231 -6.62 -7.62 -5.41
C MET A 231 -5.77 -6.39 -5.04
N LEU A 232 -6.34 -5.46 -4.27
CA LEU A 232 -5.62 -4.28 -3.77
C LEU A 232 -4.40 -4.69 -2.93
N LYS A 233 -4.59 -5.60 -1.98
CA LYS A 233 -3.51 -6.15 -1.13
C LYS A 233 -2.39 -6.75 -1.98
N ASP A 234 -2.72 -7.52 -3.01
CA ASP A 234 -1.73 -8.21 -3.84
C ASP A 234 -0.94 -7.23 -4.71
N VAL A 235 -1.59 -6.20 -5.27
CA VAL A 235 -0.89 -5.11 -5.97
C VAL A 235 0.09 -4.41 -5.03
N MET A 236 -0.38 -3.93 -3.88
CA MET A 236 0.46 -3.21 -2.91
C MET A 236 1.64 -4.09 -2.43
N THR A 237 1.41 -5.39 -2.24
CA THR A 237 2.46 -6.31 -1.80
C THR A 237 3.55 -6.50 -2.86
N ARG A 238 3.20 -6.58 -4.14
CA ARG A 238 4.16 -6.66 -5.26
C ARG A 238 5.04 -5.42 -5.34
N HIS A 239 4.48 -4.26 -5.00
CA HIS A 239 5.20 -2.99 -5.01
C HIS A 239 5.82 -2.61 -3.65
N GLY A 240 6.15 -3.62 -2.83
CA GLY A 240 6.99 -3.45 -1.64
C GLY A 240 6.28 -3.08 -0.36
N PHE A 241 4.96 -2.98 -0.35
CA PHE A 241 4.20 -2.71 0.86
C PHE A 241 3.86 -3.98 1.63
N LYS A 242 3.66 -3.82 2.94
CA LYS A 242 3.19 -4.85 3.86
C LYS A 242 1.80 -4.45 4.37
N PRO A 243 0.76 -5.27 4.14
CA PRO A 243 -0.56 -5.06 4.72
C PRO A 243 -0.57 -5.43 6.19
N ILE A 244 -1.59 -4.96 6.94
CA ILE A 244 -1.97 -5.54 8.22
C ILE A 244 -3.27 -6.34 8.08
N ARG A 245 -3.47 -7.32 8.98
CA ARG A 245 -4.58 -8.28 8.85
C ARG A 245 -5.95 -7.66 9.10
N ASN A 246 -6.02 -6.74 10.04
CA ASN A 246 -7.25 -6.21 10.61
C ASN A 246 -7.76 -4.91 9.97
N GLU A 247 -7.03 -4.36 8.97
CA GLU A 247 -7.42 -3.14 8.25
C GLU A 247 -7.09 -3.33 6.76
N TRP A 248 -8.11 -3.49 5.91
CA TRP A 248 -7.93 -3.79 4.50
C TRP A 248 -7.30 -2.64 3.70
N TRP A 249 -7.38 -1.43 4.22
CA TRP A 249 -6.87 -0.19 3.60
C TRP A 249 -5.42 0.13 3.95
N HIS A 250 -4.85 -0.50 5.01
CA HIS A 250 -3.58 -0.11 5.64
C HIS A 250 -2.38 -0.84 5.06
N PHE A 251 -1.38 -0.06 4.61
CA PHE A 251 -0.16 -0.57 4.00
C PHE A 251 1.07 0.20 4.47
N THR A 252 2.12 -0.49 4.88
CA THR A 252 3.40 0.10 5.27
C THR A 252 4.51 -0.38 4.35
N LEU A 253 5.37 0.51 3.85
CA LEU A 253 6.53 0.13 3.06
C LEU A 253 7.45 -0.81 3.85
N ARG A 254 7.90 -1.93 3.26
CA ARG A 254 8.74 -2.93 3.95
C ARG A 254 10.09 -2.34 4.37
N ASN A 255 10.70 -1.57 3.48
CA ASN A 255 12.00 -0.95 3.67
C ASN A 255 11.85 0.55 3.97
N GLU A 256 11.17 0.84 5.10
CA GLU A 256 11.00 2.23 5.58
C GLU A 256 12.36 2.88 5.85
N PRO A 257 12.65 4.09 5.35
CA PRO A 257 13.89 4.80 5.66
C PRO A 257 13.96 5.26 7.13
N HIS A 258 12.80 5.50 7.76
CA HIS A 258 12.71 6.12 9.08
C HIS A 258 12.05 5.22 10.13
N ARG A 259 12.43 3.93 10.22
CA ARG A 259 11.80 2.93 11.11
C ARG A 259 11.69 3.33 12.59
N ASN A 260 12.60 4.17 13.06
CA ASN A 260 12.69 4.55 14.48
C ASN A 260 12.34 6.02 14.74
N SER A 261 11.99 6.79 13.70
CA SER A 261 11.72 8.22 13.80
C SER A 261 10.23 8.52 13.66
N TYR A 262 9.65 9.17 14.66
CA TYR A 262 8.25 9.58 14.66
C TYR A 262 8.20 11.10 14.54
N TYR A 263 7.72 11.57 13.42
CA TYR A 263 7.71 12.98 13.05
C TYR A 263 6.46 13.69 13.56
N ASN A 264 6.55 15.02 13.73
CA ASN A 264 5.46 15.86 14.22
C ASN A 264 5.36 17.21 13.49
N PHE A 265 5.73 17.26 12.20
CA PHE A 265 5.47 18.45 11.41
C PHE A 265 4.01 18.45 10.91
N PRO A 266 3.38 19.64 10.70
CA PRO A 266 1.99 19.69 10.27
C PRO A 266 1.83 19.24 8.82
N VAL A 267 0.67 18.64 8.51
CA VAL A 267 0.17 18.42 7.14
C VAL A 267 -0.43 19.74 6.64
N LYS A 268 0.26 20.45 5.76
CA LYS A 268 -0.12 21.77 5.25
C LYS A 268 0.13 21.91 3.75
#